data_85d29531a97ab64e2ea5805700d3e3c1
#
_entry.id   85d29531a97ab64e2ea5805700d3e3c1
#
_cell.length_a   1.000
_cell.length_b   1.000
_cell.length_c   1.000
_cell.angle_alpha   90.00
_cell.angle_beta   90.00
_cell.angle_gamma   90.00
#
_symmetry.space_group_name_H-M   'P 1'
#
loop_
_entity.id
_entity.type
_entity.pdbx_description
1 polymer ?
#
loop_
_entity_poly.entity_id
_entity_poly.type
_entity_poly.pdbx_seq_one_letter_code
_entity_poly.pdbx_strand_id
1 'polypeptide(L)'
;MNWQQRSLAAIIGVVVAIGSLAAQSTGTVSGTVTLTSASREPVGTAAYGRRGVAPKPAAVGPETRKVVVFLEGVKPSAPPAPMRAKITQRGEQFLPAVTAVTVGSIVDFPNEDPFFHNVFSLSRVRTFDLGRYPSGESRERSFPRAGIVKVYCDIHSQMSALIMVLEHPWFTIPAESGTFTLPPAPPGEYTLVAWHERIGEQRQRIRVTAGGTTRAAFTLPVLESQP
;
A
#
# COMPACT_ATOMS: atom_id res chain seq x y z
N MET A 1 89.33 6.72 -7.43
CA MET A 1 88.49 5.57 -7.77
C MET A 1 87.11 5.82 -7.21
N ASN A 2 86.16 6.25 -8.10
CA ASN A 2 84.82 6.67 -7.72
C ASN A 2 83.81 5.62 -8.08
N TRP A 3 83.19 5.03 -7.13
CA TRP A 3 82.03 4.15 -7.34
C TRP A 3 80.77 4.96 -7.21
N GLN A 4 80.07 5.19 -8.27
CA GLN A 4 78.72 5.71 -8.28
C GLN A 4 77.74 4.55 -8.11
N GLN A 5 77.01 4.56 -6.98
CA GLN A 5 75.85 3.67 -6.80
C GLN A 5 74.64 4.29 -7.50
N ARG A 6 74.15 3.61 -8.50
CA ARG A 6 72.85 3.91 -9.15
C ARG A 6 71.75 3.19 -8.39
N SER A 7 70.94 3.97 -7.65
CA SER A 7 69.71 3.48 -7.05
C SER A 7 68.62 3.40 -8.10
N LEU A 8 68.16 2.18 -8.43
CA LEU A 8 66.92 1.96 -9.18
C LEU A 8 65.74 2.10 -8.21
N ALA A 9 64.96 3.18 -8.38
CA ALA A 9 63.67 3.32 -7.72
C ALA A 9 62.62 2.53 -8.52
N ALA A 10 62.14 1.41 -7.99
CA ALA A 10 61.01 0.68 -8.52
C ALA A 10 59.72 1.41 -8.22
N ILE A 11 59.07 1.99 -9.24
CA ILE A 11 57.72 2.57 -9.13
C ILE A 11 56.72 1.42 -9.18
N ILE A 12 56.16 1.06 -8.03
CA ILE A 12 55.01 0.14 -7.95
C ILE A 12 53.76 0.92 -8.30
N GLY A 13 53.30 0.75 -9.53
CA GLY A 13 52.02 1.28 -10.00
C GLY A 13 50.87 0.51 -9.33
N VAL A 14 50.17 1.14 -8.39
CA VAL A 14 48.92 0.62 -7.87
C VAL A 14 47.81 0.85 -8.90
N VAL A 15 47.44 -0.21 -9.63
CA VAL A 15 46.25 -0.19 -10.48
C VAL A 15 45.03 -0.29 -9.61
N VAL A 16 44.38 0.84 -9.33
CA VAL A 16 43.06 0.87 -8.69
C VAL A 16 42.02 0.46 -9.76
N ALA A 17 41.62 -0.79 -9.72
CA ALA A 17 40.47 -1.26 -10.52
C ALA A 17 39.19 -0.57 -9.98
N ILE A 18 38.75 0.49 -10.64
CA ILE A 18 37.43 1.10 -10.42
C ILE A 18 36.42 0.11 -11.04
N GLY A 19 35.92 -0.80 -10.19
CA GLY A 19 34.80 -1.64 -10.54
C GLY A 19 33.56 -0.76 -10.74
N SER A 20 33.14 -0.57 -11.99
CA SER A 20 31.84 0.05 -12.30
C SER A 20 30.75 -0.82 -11.67
N LEU A 21 30.11 -0.35 -10.59
CA LEU A 21 28.85 -0.91 -10.12
C LEU A 21 27.84 -0.64 -11.25
N ALA A 22 27.64 -1.62 -12.12
CA ALA A 22 26.54 -1.57 -13.08
C ALA A 22 25.24 -1.51 -12.26
N ALA A 23 24.56 -0.38 -12.26
CA ALA A 23 23.23 -0.25 -11.71
C ALA A 23 22.37 -1.29 -12.42
N GLN A 24 21.89 -2.30 -11.68
CA GLN A 24 21.03 -3.33 -12.25
C GLN A 24 19.78 -2.62 -12.77
N SER A 25 19.58 -2.68 -14.10
CA SER A 25 18.43 -2.08 -14.73
C SER A 25 17.15 -2.74 -14.19
N THR A 26 16.29 -1.94 -13.56
CA THR A 26 15.02 -2.39 -13.03
C THR A 26 14.01 -2.65 -14.15
N GLY A 27 12.96 -3.41 -13.88
CA GLY A 27 11.81 -3.58 -14.78
C GLY A 27 10.56 -2.93 -14.21
N THR A 28 9.58 -2.72 -15.05
CA THR A 28 8.26 -2.15 -14.71
C THR A 28 7.20 -3.26 -14.66
N VAL A 29 6.32 -3.21 -13.65
CA VAL A 29 5.13 -4.06 -13.60
C VAL A 29 3.92 -3.14 -13.68
N SER A 30 3.04 -3.37 -14.66
CA SER A 30 1.81 -2.59 -14.85
C SER A 30 0.64 -3.50 -15.21
N GLY A 31 -0.57 -3.00 -15.05
CA GLY A 31 -1.73 -3.82 -15.38
C GLY A 31 -3.06 -3.19 -15.00
N THR A 32 -4.06 -4.06 -14.88
CA THR A 32 -5.43 -3.67 -14.53
C THR A 32 -6.01 -4.57 -13.45
N VAL A 33 -6.84 -3.99 -12.61
CA VAL A 33 -7.71 -4.70 -11.68
C VAL A 33 -9.15 -4.40 -12.10
N THR A 34 -9.89 -5.44 -12.44
CA THR A 34 -11.32 -5.36 -12.74
C THR A 34 -12.09 -5.94 -11.56
N LEU A 35 -13.09 -5.22 -11.09
CA LEU A 35 -14.03 -5.70 -10.08
C LEU A 35 -15.32 -6.10 -10.78
N THR A 36 -15.70 -7.36 -10.64
CA THR A 36 -16.96 -7.85 -11.21
C THR A 36 -18.02 -7.94 -10.11
N SER A 37 -19.16 -7.26 -10.30
CA SER A 37 -20.33 -7.51 -9.46
C SER A 37 -20.75 -8.97 -9.66
N ALA A 38 -20.74 -9.77 -8.61
CA ALA A 38 -21.45 -11.03 -8.65
C ALA A 38 -22.95 -10.68 -8.63
N SER A 39 -23.58 -10.68 -9.80
CA SER A 39 -25.03 -10.55 -9.91
C SER A 39 -25.66 -11.70 -9.13
N ARG A 40 -26.22 -11.43 -7.96
CA ARG A 40 -27.19 -12.33 -7.36
C ARG A 40 -28.45 -12.23 -8.19
N GLU A 41 -28.90 -13.34 -8.76
CA GLU A 41 -30.30 -13.44 -9.17
C GLU A 41 -31.18 -13.04 -7.98
N PRO A 42 -32.18 -12.18 -8.18
CA PRO A 42 -33.08 -11.80 -7.11
C PRO A 42 -33.83 -13.06 -6.64
N VAL A 43 -33.44 -13.58 -5.48
CA VAL A 43 -34.28 -14.53 -4.77
C VAL A 43 -35.54 -13.75 -4.41
N GLY A 44 -36.67 -14.10 -5.05
CA GLY A 44 -37.94 -13.46 -4.82
C GLY A 44 -38.30 -13.53 -3.35
N THR A 45 -38.15 -12.43 -2.64
CA THR A 45 -38.68 -12.26 -1.27
C THR A 45 -40.03 -11.61 -1.35
N ALA A 46 -41.05 -12.43 -1.14
CA ALA A 46 -42.38 -11.96 -0.80
C ALA A 46 -42.31 -11.03 0.42
N ALA A 47 -42.86 -9.86 0.22
CA ALA A 47 -43.48 -8.91 1.14
C ALA A 47 -43.22 -9.09 2.65
N TYR A 48 -42.39 -8.20 3.20
CA TYR A 48 -42.69 -7.57 4.49
C TYR A 48 -42.26 -6.08 4.44
N GLY A 49 -43.24 -5.21 4.34
CA GLY A 49 -43.04 -3.77 4.36
C GLY A 49 -42.50 -3.33 5.72
N ARG A 50 -41.20 -3.08 5.83
CA ARG A 50 -40.62 -2.26 6.89
C ARG A 50 -40.45 -0.84 6.37
N ARG A 51 -41.29 0.09 6.89
CA ARG A 51 -40.96 1.51 6.88
C ARG A 51 -39.77 1.72 7.82
N GLY A 52 -38.56 1.52 7.29
CA GLY A 52 -37.34 1.95 7.92
C GLY A 52 -36.74 3.03 7.02
N VAL A 53 -36.34 4.16 7.59
CA VAL A 53 -35.48 5.12 6.91
C VAL A 53 -34.22 4.34 6.52
N ALA A 54 -34.06 4.09 5.23
CA ALA A 54 -32.85 3.45 4.72
C ALA A 54 -31.64 4.31 5.15
N PRO A 55 -30.61 3.74 5.78
CA PRO A 55 -29.39 4.48 6.05
C PRO A 55 -28.89 5.05 4.71
N LYS A 56 -28.63 6.37 4.69
CA LYS A 56 -28.00 7.00 3.53
C LYS A 56 -26.73 6.21 3.23
N PRO A 57 -26.56 5.63 2.00
CA PRO A 57 -25.34 4.94 1.67
C PRO A 57 -24.19 5.94 1.86
N ALA A 58 -23.25 5.63 2.74
CA ALA A 58 -22.00 6.39 2.80
C ALA A 58 -21.43 6.40 1.39
N ALA A 59 -20.99 7.56 0.89
CA ALA A 59 -20.36 7.69 -0.41
C ALA A 59 -19.02 6.94 -0.38
N VAL A 60 -19.08 5.64 -0.59
CA VAL A 60 -17.92 4.77 -0.66
C VAL A 60 -17.24 5.10 -1.97
N GLY A 61 -15.99 5.57 -1.91
CA GLY A 61 -15.18 5.79 -3.11
C GLY A 61 -15.08 4.49 -3.93
N PRO A 62 -14.64 4.57 -5.19
CA PRO A 62 -14.59 3.42 -6.08
C PRO A 62 -13.91 2.24 -5.41
N GLU A 63 -14.50 1.08 -5.48
CA GLU A 63 -14.03 -0.14 -4.79
C GLU A 63 -12.62 -0.56 -5.26
N THR A 64 -12.23 -0.19 -6.49
CA THR A 64 -10.87 -0.32 -7.02
C THR A 64 -9.81 0.36 -6.16
N ARG A 65 -10.17 1.49 -5.51
CA ARG A 65 -9.29 2.24 -4.60
C ARG A 65 -9.07 1.53 -3.25
N LYS A 66 -9.75 0.41 -3.01
CA LYS A 66 -9.59 -0.44 -1.82
C LYS A 66 -8.72 -1.67 -2.09
N VAL A 67 -8.21 -1.81 -3.32
CA VAL A 67 -7.27 -2.86 -3.67
C VAL A 67 -5.83 -2.38 -3.43
N VAL A 68 -5.00 -3.25 -2.86
CA VAL A 68 -3.55 -3.05 -2.80
C VAL A 68 -2.90 -4.09 -3.70
N VAL A 69 -2.11 -3.64 -4.67
CA VAL A 69 -1.32 -4.52 -5.53
C VAL A 69 0.14 -4.45 -5.08
N PHE A 70 0.78 -5.60 -4.82
CA PHE A 70 2.15 -5.64 -4.34
C PHE A 70 2.90 -6.91 -4.79
N LEU A 71 4.24 -6.84 -4.76
CA LEU A 71 5.09 -8.00 -5.01
C LEU A 71 5.33 -8.77 -3.71
N GLU A 72 5.16 -10.08 -3.75
CA GLU A 72 5.57 -10.99 -2.68
C GLU A 72 6.83 -11.77 -3.10
N GLY A 73 7.66 -12.11 -2.12
CA GLY A 73 8.92 -12.84 -2.36
C GLY A 73 10.10 -11.93 -2.74
N VAL A 74 9.87 -10.63 -2.86
CA VAL A 74 10.93 -9.66 -3.08
C VAL A 74 11.63 -9.32 -1.76
N LYS A 75 12.97 -9.34 -1.78
CA LYS A 75 13.78 -8.91 -0.63
C LYS A 75 14.49 -7.60 -1.00
N PRO A 76 14.18 -6.50 -0.33
CA PRO A 76 14.91 -5.27 -0.54
C PRO A 76 16.36 -5.42 -0.05
N SER A 77 17.31 -4.82 -0.76
CA SER A 77 18.72 -4.80 -0.37
C SER A 77 19.00 -3.92 0.85
N ALA A 78 18.08 -3.03 1.17
CA ALA A 78 18.11 -2.16 2.34
C ALA A 78 16.68 -1.96 2.87
N PRO A 79 16.50 -1.58 4.15
CA PRO A 79 15.19 -1.21 4.66
C PRO A 79 14.53 -0.15 3.78
N PRO A 80 13.23 -0.25 3.49
CA PRO A 80 12.54 0.74 2.66
C PRO A 80 12.52 2.10 3.36
N ALA A 81 12.62 3.18 2.57
CA ALA A 81 12.47 4.52 3.12
C ALA A 81 11.06 4.70 3.70
N PRO A 82 10.94 5.24 4.94
CA PRO A 82 9.64 5.59 5.50
C PRO A 82 8.93 6.66 4.67
N MET A 83 7.60 6.57 4.63
CA MET A 83 6.73 7.52 3.92
C MET A 83 5.93 8.37 4.92
N ARG A 84 5.41 9.50 4.47
CA ARG A 84 4.28 10.17 5.13
C ARG A 84 3.03 10.01 4.29
N ALA A 85 1.97 9.54 4.94
CA ALA A 85 0.65 9.40 4.34
C ALA A 85 -0.38 10.18 5.14
N LYS A 86 -1.56 10.40 4.56
CA LYS A 86 -2.65 11.11 5.20
C LYS A 86 -3.93 10.30 5.04
N ILE A 87 -4.69 10.21 6.14
CA ILE A 87 -6.06 9.68 6.16
C ILE A 87 -6.94 10.75 6.80
N THR A 88 -7.66 11.49 5.95
CA THR A 88 -8.50 12.62 6.38
C THR A 88 -9.84 12.13 6.91
N GLN A 89 -10.31 12.72 7.99
CA GLN A 89 -11.66 12.54 8.52
C GLN A 89 -12.55 13.63 7.91
N ARG A 90 -13.48 13.22 7.05
CA ARG A 90 -14.40 14.13 6.34
C ARG A 90 -15.70 13.43 6.01
N GLY A 91 -16.84 14.06 6.35
CA GLY A 91 -18.17 13.52 6.10
C GLY A 91 -18.40 12.20 6.83
N GLU A 92 -17.94 12.09 8.09
CA GLU A 92 -17.99 10.88 8.90
C GLU A 92 -17.32 9.66 8.21
N GLN A 93 -16.21 9.89 7.52
CA GLN A 93 -15.43 8.88 6.82
C GLN A 93 -13.93 9.10 7.01
N PHE A 94 -13.15 8.02 6.96
CA PHE A 94 -11.71 8.06 6.75
C PHE A 94 -11.42 8.00 5.24
N LEU A 95 -10.71 8.99 4.72
CA LEU A 95 -10.38 9.11 3.29
C LEU A 95 -8.86 9.25 3.07
N PRO A 96 -8.24 8.35 2.32
CA PRO A 96 -8.82 7.17 1.69
C PRO A 96 -9.14 6.06 2.70
N ALA A 97 -10.08 5.16 2.34
CA ALA A 97 -10.46 4.03 3.18
C ALA A 97 -9.36 2.95 3.27
N VAL A 98 -8.47 2.88 2.27
CA VAL A 98 -7.29 1.99 2.27
C VAL A 98 -6.05 2.81 1.94
N THR A 99 -5.02 2.62 2.74
CA THR A 99 -3.69 3.24 2.57
C THR A 99 -2.62 2.17 2.66
N ALA A 100 -1.64 2.21 1.77
CA ALA A 100 -0.47 1.34 1.83
C ALA A 100 0.79 2.17 2.10
N VAL A 101 1.63 1.73 3.03
CA VAL A 101 2.86 2.41 3.43
C VAL A 101 3.98 1.40 3.70
N THR A 102 5.22 1.88 3.70
CA THR A 102 6.37 1.08 4.14
C THR A 102 6.49 1.05 5.67
N VAL A 103 7.19 0.04 6.18
CA VAL A 103 7.59 -0.01 7.62
C VAL A 103 8.31 1.29 8.02
N GLY A 104 8.01 1.79 9.22
CA GLY A 104 8.57 3.03 9.77
C GLY A 104 7.84 4.31 9.33
N SER A 105 6.89 4.21 8.42
CA SER A 105 6.09 5.35 7.93
C SER A 105 5.23 5.98 9.01
N ILE A 106 4.86 7.23 8.79
CA ILE A 106 3.96 8.02 9.63
C ILE A 106 2.68 8.30 8.84
N VAL A 107 1.54 8.15 9.49
CA VAL A 107 0.24 8.54 8.93
C VAL A 107 -0.34 9.67 9.77
N ASP A 108 -0.72 10.74 9.10
CA ASP A 108 -1.41 11.90 9.65
C ASP A 108 -2.92 11.70 9.54
N PHE A 109 -3.67 12.09 10.57
CA PHE A 109 -5.13 11.96 10.65
C PHE A 109 -5.77 13.33 10.92
N PRO A 110 -5.84 14.24 9.92
CA PRO A 110 -6.53 15.51 10.08
C PRO A 110 -8.04 15.32 10.20
N ASN A 111 -8.68 16.11 11.09
CA ASN A 111 -10.11 16.21 11.21
C ASN A 111 -10.61 17.46 10.45
N GLU A 112 -11.31 17.23 9.34
CA GLU A 112 -11.89 18.29 8.50
C GLU A 112 -13.40 18.41 8.67
N ASP A 113 -14.02 17.61 9.55
CA ASP A 113 -15.43 17.74 9.91
C ASP A 113 -15.64 18.80 11.01
N PRO A 114 -16.82 19.41 11.11
CA PRO A 114 -17.10 20.47 12.10
C PRO A 114 -17.32 19.96 13.54
N PHE A 115 -17.09 18.68 13.81
CA PHE A 115 -17.30 18.01 15.10
C PHE A 115 -16.10 17.11 15.45
N PHE A 116 -16.12 16.61 16.68
CA PHE A 116 -15.06 15.76 17.20
C PHE A 116 -15.05 14.39 16.52
N HIS A 117 -13.86 13.88 16.29
CA HIS A 117 -13.58 12.49 15.93
C HIS A 117 -12.52 11.90 16.87
N ASN A 118 -12.42 10.58 16.82
CA ASN A 118 -11.35 9.80 17.44
C ASN A 118 -10.72 8.89 16.38
N VAL A 119 -9.47 8.53 16.58
CA VAL A 119 -8.74 7.56 15.73
C VAL A 119 -8.08 6.53 16.62
N PHE A 120 -8.52 5.28 16.55
CA PHE A 120 -7.93 4.20 17.33
C PHE A 120 -7.79 2.90 16.53
N SER A 121 -6.94 2.00 17.02
CA SER A 121 -6.75 0.66 16.47
C SER A 121 -6.53 -0.37 17.57
N LEU A 122 -7.17 -1.52 17.43
CA LEU A 122 -6.97 -2.71 18.27
C LEU A 122 -6.13 -3.79 17.57
N SER A 123 -5.59 -3.49 16.38
CA SER A 123 -4.80 -4.44 15.62
C SER A 123 -3.50 -4.80 16.35
N ARG A 124 -3.19 -6.11 16.47
CA ARG A 124 -1.96 -6.61 17.15
C ARG A 124 -0.67 -6.04 16.54
N VAL A 125 -0.68 -5.72 15.26
CA VAL A 125 0.44 -5.09 14.55
C VAL A 125 0.72 -3.71 15.13
N ARG A 126 -0.33 -2.92 15.40
CA ARG A 126 -0.23 -1.59 15.96
C ARG A 126 -1.50 -1.22 16.73
N THR A 127 -1.51 -1.39 18.03
CA THR A 127 -2.56 -0.88 18.93
C THR A 127 -2.26 0.57 19.29
N PHE A 128 -3.25 1.45 19.19
CA PHE A 128 -3.15 2.84 19.61
C PHE A 128 -4.53 3.47 19.78
N ASP A 129 -4.57 4.58 20.52
CA ASP A 129 -5.70 5.51 20.60
C ASP A 129 -5.14 6.93 20.60
N LEU A 130 -5.60 7.76 19.66
CA LEU A 130 -5.20 9.15 19.56
C LEU A 130 -6.11 10.07 20.43
N GLY A 131 -7.16 9.53 21.05
CA GLY A 131 -8.17 10.30 21.74
C GLY A 131 -9.04 11.12 20.78
N ARG A 132 -10.00 11.84 21.35
CA ARG A 132 -10.91 12.73 20.59
C ARG A 132 -10.26 14.07 20.32
N TYR A 133 -10.48 14.63 19.14
CA TYR A 133 -9.98 15.95 18.78
C TYR A 133 -10.92 16.68 17.82
N PRO A 134 -10.99 18.03 17.90
CA PRO A 134 -11.93 18.85 17.15
C PRO A 134 -11.52 19.07 15.70
N SER A 135 -12.38 19.76 14.99
CA SER A 135 -12.13 20.27 13.63
C SER A 135 -10.82 21.07 13.53
N GLY A 136 -10.10 20.86 12.43
CA GLY A 136 -8.85 21.56 12.13
C GLY A 136 -7.60 21.01 12.82
N GLU A 137 -7.73 20.12 13.80
CA GLU A 137 -6.60 19.42 14.39
C GLU A 137 -6.20 18.19 13.55
N SER A 138 -4.91 17.83 13.66
CA SER A 138 -4.36 16.60 13.09
C SER A 138 -3.52 15.88 14.13
N ARG A 139 -3.62 14.57 14.19
CA ARG A 139 -2.77 13.72 15.02
C ARG A 139 -2.11 12.67 14.17
N GLU A 140 -0.91 12.23 14.58
CA GLU A 140 -0.13 11.29 13.78
C GLU A 140 0.22 10.01 14.54
N ARG A 141 0.52 8.95 13.79
CA ARG A 141 1.02 7.70 14.33
C ARG A 141 2.04 7.06 13.39
N SER A 142 3.11 6.51 13.98
CA SER A 142 4.12 5.73 13.27
C SER A 142 3.75 4.24 13.21
N PHE A 143 4.17 3.56 12.14
CA PHE A 143 3.89 2.14 11.86
C PHE A 143 5.18 1.35 11.69
N PRO A 144 5.82 0.91 12.80
CA PRO A 144 7.15 0.29 12.78
C PRO A 144 7.15 -1.19 12.41
N ARG A 145 6.01 -1.85 12.24
CA ARG A 145 5.89 -3.29 11.93
C ARG A 145 4.97 -3.51 10.74
N ALA A 146 5.37 -4.43 9.86
CA ALA A 146 4.56 -4.86 8.72
C ALA A 146 3.27 -5.57 9.15
N GLY A 147 2.25 -5.45 8.34
CA GLY A 147 0.95 -6.10 8.51
C GLY A 147 -0.22 -5.15 8.31
N ILE A 148 -1.42 -5.63 8.60
CA ILE A 148 -2.67 -4.90 8.41
C ILE A 148 -3.10 -4.26 9.72
N VAL A 149 -3.35 -2.96 9.69
CA VAL A 149 -3.87 -2.17 10.81
C VAL A 149 -5.23 -1.61 10.44
N LYS A 150 -6.26 -2.03 11.18
CA LYS A 150 -7.62 -1.49 11.05
C LYS A 150 -7.78 -0.29 11.99
N VAL A 151 -8.33 0.78 11.45
CA VAL A 151 -8.53 2.05 12.15
C VAL A 151 -10.02 2.33 12.27
N TYR A 152 -10.45 2.85 13.42
CA TYR A 152 -11.85 3.11 13.74
C TYR A 152 -12.01 4.45 14.45
N CYS A 153 -13.25 4.94 14.49
CA CYS A 153 -13.72 6.04 15.34
C CYS A 153 -14.65 5.48 16.42
N ASP A 154 -14.51 5.93 17.68
CA ASP A 154 -15.38 5.51 18.80
C ASP A 154 -16.70 6.27 18.85
N ILE A 155 -16.83 7.40 18.12
CA ILE A 155 -18.02 8.24 18.06
C ILE A 155 -18.97 7.80 16.94
N HIS A 156 -18.40 7.46 15.76
CA HIS A 156 -19.15 7.11 14.56
C HIS A 156 -18.77 5.70 14.11
N SER A 157 -19.59 4.72 14.46
CA SER A 157 -19.30 3.28 14.28
C SER A 157 -19.10 2.86 12.81
N GLN A 158 -19.61 3.63 11.85
CA GLN A 158 -19.43 3.41 10.43
C GLN A 158 -18.06 3.84 9.91
N MET A 159 -17.29 4.65 10.67
CA MET A 159 -15.98 5.12 10.25
C MET A 159 -14.91 4.05 10.47
N SER A 160 -14.41 3.52 9.37
CA SER A 160 -13.27 2.59 9.39
C SER A 160 -12.33 2.84 8.22
N ALA A 161 -11.05 2.55 8.44
CA ALA A 161 -10.02 2.54 7.41
C ALA A 161 -9.01 1.41 7.64
N LEU A 162 -8.23 1.12 6.62
CA LEU A 162 -7.20 0.10 6.66
C LEU A 162 -5.86 0.68 6.22
N ILE A 163 -4.82 0.35 6.98
CA ILE A 163 -3.43 0.68 6.65
C ILE A 163 -2.69 -0.63 6.46
N MET A 164 -2.21 -0.87 5.24
CA MET A 164 -1.32 -2.00 4.93
C MET A 164 0.11 -1.53 5.02
N VAL A 165 0.87 -2.08 5.95
CA VAL A 165 2.29 -1.77 6.17
C VAL A 165 3.14 -2.87 5.56
N LEU A 166 4.00 -2.51 4.60
CA LEU A 166 4.82 -3.44 3.81
C LEU A 166 6.32 -3.25 4.10
N GLU A 167 7.09 -4.33 4.02
CA GLU A 167 8.55 -4.34 4.26
C GLU A 167 9.36 -3.88 3.02
N HIS A 168 8.70 -3.50 1.95
CA HIS A 168 9.30 -3.12 0.68
C HIS A 168 8.45 -2.06 -0.04
N PRO A 169 9.00 -1.30 -1.01
CA PRO A 169 8.27 -0.22 -1.69
C PRO A 169 7.48 -0.67 -2.93
N TRP A 170 7.52 -1.95 -3.33
CA TRP A 170 6.90 -2.44 -4.57
C TRP A 170 5.41 -2.76 -4.37
N PHE A 171 4.64 -1.72 -4.16
CA PHE A 171 3.18 -1.77 -4.04
C PHE A 171 2.54 -0.52 -4.63
N THR A 172 1.25 -0.60 -4.89
CA THR A 172 0.43 0.53 -5.35
C THR A 172 -1.05 0.29 -5.04
N ILE A 173 -1.82 1.36 -5.02
CA ILE A 173 -3.28 1.33 -5.02
C ILE A 173 -3.72 1.70 -6.45
N PRO A 174 -4.50 0.85 -7.13
CA PRO A 174 -4.98 1.13 -8.49
C PRO A 174 -5.71 2.46 -8.59
N ALA A 175 -5.65 3.10 -9.75
CA ALA A 175 -6.50 4.24 -10.08
C ALA A 175 -7.99 3.84 -10.08
N GLU A 176 -8.91 4.80 -10.15
CA GLU A 176 -10.35 4.53 -10.25
C GLU A 176 -10.71 3.68 -11.47
N SER A 177 -9.97 3.86 -12.56
CA SER A 177 -10.07 3.03 -13.77
C SER A 177 -9.63 1.57 -13.57
N GLY A 178 -9.05 1.22 -12.41
CA GLY A 178 -8.46 -0.06 -12.14
C GLY A 178 -7.02 -0.21 -12.66
N THR A 179 -6.47 0.75 -13.38
CA THR A 179 -5.08 0.68 -13.86
C THR A 179 -4.09 0.85 -12.72
N PHE A 180 -2.96 0.14 -12.79
CA PHE A 180 -1.88 0.23 -11.83
C PHE A 180 -0.50 0.16 -12.47
N THR A 181 0.48 0.74 -11.80
CA THR A 181 1.91 0.59 -12.10
C THR A 181 2.67 0.54 -10.77
N LEU A 182 3.51 -0.47 -10.59
CA LEU A 182 4.40 -0.57 -9.44
C LEU A 182 5.65 0.30 -9.64
N PRO A 183 6.30 0.74 -8.57
CA PRO A 183 7.65 1.27 -8.62
C PRO A 183 8.58 0.28 -9.35
N PRO A 184 9.63 0.77 -10.05
CA PRO A 184 10.60 -0.08 -10.73
C PRO A 184 11.16 -1.15 -9.80
N ALA A 185 11.04 -2.43 -10.19
CA ALA A 185 11.45 -3.58 -9.38
C ALA A 185 12.71 -4.26 -9.94
N PRO A 186 13.52 -4.91 -9.09
CA PRO A 186 14.65 -5.71 -9.55
C PRO A 186 14.18 -6.84 -10.49
N PRO A 187 14.99 -7.26 -11.47
CA PRO A 187 14.72 -8.45 -12.27
C PRO A 187 14.63 -9.69 -11.39
N GLY A 188 13.65 -10.55 -11.66
CA GLY A 188 13.43 -11.76 -10.87
C GLY A 188 12.06 -12.39 -11.12
N GLU A 189 11.82 -13.49 -10.43
CA GLU A 189 10.52 -14.16 -10.38
C GLU A 189 9.83 -13.83 -9.04
N TYR A 190 8.59 -13.36 -9.13
CA TYR A 190 7.83 -12.88 -7.98
C TYR A 190 6.38 -13.37 -8.06
N THR A 191 5.70 -13.31 -6.94
CA THR A 191 4.24 -13.40 -6.91
C THR A 191 3.67 -11.98 -6.85
N LEU A 192 2.92 -11.58 -7.87
CA LEU A 192 2.13 -10.36 -7.84
C LEU A 192 0.80 -10.67 -7.15
N VAL A 193 0.47 -9.89 -6.13
CA VAL A 193 -0.73 -10.05 -5.31
C VAL A 193 -1.63 -8.85 -5.50
N ALA A 194 -2.91 -9.08 -5.77
CA ALA A 194 -3.97 -8.08 -5.67
C ALA A 194 -4.83 -8.45 -4.46
N TRP A 195 -4.77 -7.65 -3.42
CA TRP A 195 -5.44 -7.87 -2.15
C TRP A 195 -6.57 -6.87 -1.93
N HIS A 196 -7.71 -7.34 -1.44
CA HIS A 196 -8.84 -6.52 -1.07
C HIS A 196 -9.45 -7.03 0.25
N GLU A 197 -9.82 -6.14 1.18
CA GLU A 197 -10.24 -6.51 2.54
C GLU A 197 -11.40 -7.53 2.59
N ARG A 198 -12.42 -7.37 1.72
CA ARG A 198 -13.61 -8.21 1.73
C ARG A 198 -13.54 -9.42 0.80
N ILE A 199 -12.73 -9.34 -0.26
CA ILE A 199 -12.66 -10.35 -1.32
C ILE A 199 -11.51 -11.33 -1.04
N GLY A 200 -10.54 -10.92 -0.24
CA GLY A 200 -9.29 -11.65 -0.07
C GLY A 200 -8.25 -11.27 -1.12
N GLU A 201 -7.49 -12.21 -1.59
CA GLU A 201 -6.38 -11.97 -2.50
C GLU A 201 -6.41 -12.87 -3.72
N GLN A 202 -5.93 -12.33 -4.85
CA GLN A 202 -5.57 -13.10 -6.03
C GLN A 202 -4.07 -12.99 -6.26
N ARG A 203 -3.46 -14.09 -6.67
CA ARG A 203 -2.01 -14.26 -6.82
C ARG A 203 -1.66 -14.68 -8.22
N GLN A 204 -0.61 -14.08 -8.80
CA GLN A 204 -0.12 -14.42 -10.13
C GLN A 204 1.41 -14.46 -10.10
N ARG A 205 2.02 -15.55 -10.58
CA ARG A 205 3.46 -15.59 -10.80
C ARG A 205 3.83 -14.73 -11.98
N ILE A 206 4.83 -13.88 -11.82
CA ILE A 206 5.33 -12.98 -12.85
C ILE A 206 6.86 -13.03 -12.90
N ARG A 207 7.41 -12.68 -14.06
CA ARG A 207 8.85 -12.45 -14.24
C ARG A 207 9.06 -10.98 -14.58
N VAL A 208 9.87 -10.29 -13.76
CA VAL A 208 10.36 -8.94 -14.04
C VAL A 208 11.68 -9.05 -14.80
N THR A 209 11.76 -8.43 -15.96
CA THR A 209 12.97 -8.40 -16.79
C THR A 209 13.61 -7.03 -16.75
N ALA A 210 14.94 -6.99 -16.81
CA ALA A 210 15.71 -5.75 -16.82
C ALA A 210 15.32 -4.87 -18.01
N GLY A 211 14.94 -3.61 -17.76
CA GLY A 211 14.48 -2.66 -18.77
C GLY A 211 13.14 -2.99 -19.42
N GLY A 212 12.53 -4.13 -19.06
CA GLY A 212 11.26 -4.58 -19.63
C GLY A 212 10.02 -4.12 -18.87
N THR A 213 8.86 -4.34 -19.49
CA THR A 213 7.55 -4.14 -18.86
C THR A 213 6.80 -5.48 -18.79
N THR A 214 6.47 -5.89 -17.56
CA THR A 214 5.61 -7.04 -17.32
C THR A 214 4.18 -6.56 -17.15
N ARG A 215 3.24 -7.14 -17.90
CA ARG A 215 1.80 -6.81 -17.80
C ARG A 215 1.04 -7.89 -17.05
N ALA A 216 0.10 -7.48 -16.19
CA ALA A 216 -0.75 -8.37 -15.42
C ALA A 216 -2.20 -7.86 -15.37
N ALA A 217 -3.14 -8.77 -15.23
CA ALA A 217 -4.55 -8.42 -15.06
C ALA A 217 -5.17 -9.27 -13.95
N PHE A 218 -5.96 -8.64 -13.10
CA PHE A 218 -6.73 -9.30 -12.05
C PHE A 218 -8.21 -9.06 -12.26
N THR A 219 -9.02 -10.09 -11.96
CA THR A 219 -10.47 -9.96 -11.90
C THR A 219 -10.93 -10.42 -10.52
N LEU A 220 -11.34 -9.48 -9.68
CA LEU A 220 -11.78 -9.76 -8.31
C LEU A 220 -13.31 -9.75 -8.24
N PRO A 221 -13.95 -10.86 -7.81
CA PRO A 221 -15.39 -10.91 -7.65
C PRO A 221 -15.82 -10.15 -6.39
N VAL A 222 -16.45 -9.00 -6.53
CA VAL A 222 -17.06 -8.30 -5.40
C VAL A 222 -18.37 -9.00 -5.06
N LEU A 223 -18.37 -9.74 -3.97
CA LEU A 223 -19.60 -10.21 -3.38
C LEU A 223 -20.32 -9.00 -2.75
N GLU A 224 -21.52 -8.67 -3.19
CA GLU A 224 -22.34 -7.70 -2.49
C GLU A 224 -22.50 -8.15 -1.05
N SER A 225 -22.10 -7.29 -0.08
CA SER A 225 -22.35 -7.53 1.33
C SER A 225 -23.85 -7.67 1.54
N GLN A 226 -24.28 -8.75 2.19
CA GLN A 226 -25.67 -8.82 2.70
C GLN A 226 -25.89 -7.67 3.67
N PRO A 227 -27.06 -7.04 3.65
CA PRO A 227 -27.47 -6.04 4.61
C PRO A 227 -27.55 -6.63 6.03
#